data_1957c53663b2b40d9d0a1364412e7d0a
#
_entry.id   1957c53663b2b40d9d0a1364412e7d0a
#
_cell.length_a   1.000
_cell.length_b   1.000
_cell.length_c   1.000
_cell.angle_alpha   90.00
_cell.angle_beta   90.00
_cell.angle_gamma   90.00
#
_symmetry.space_group_name_H-M   'P 1'
#
loop_
_entity.id
_entity.type
_entity.pdbx_description
1 polymer ?
#
loop_
_entity_poly.entity_id
_entity_poly.type
_entity_poly.pdbx_seq_one_letter_code
_entity_poly.pdbx_strand_id
1 'polypeptide(L)'
;MLKTNKYTMNLKERSKNIRAEIVAHSRNIETGDELITYRLTYPRIILAQLNTYKSLVKITASSRAQPFNKVVEVIENDPFISMAYQRAHKGMQGTEYFTDEEEIRQRDLEWLTARDKAVEQAKKLNDLGVTKQICNRAVEPWMWVTQLVTGTREAFEHLFNQRCPEYEINIDGAVFKGKSKKEIELEAEDYFGVPYQIEDLAWLLSNKGHAEIHFMDLAEKMYDALRLSKPKKLKPGELHIPYADAPIFTPDISMEDTIKLSCGLTAHTSYTTIGDGNEMGIQKARGLFNHCLENGHYSVFEMIGRAMSKDELDDPRRRGFRGFIQLRGHLEDGGDLKTFIN
;
A
#
# COMPACT_ATOMS: atom_id res chain seq x y z
N MET A 1 1.66 -39.94 -26.86
CA MET A 1 1.63 -39.33 -25.52
C MET A 1 2.16 -37.92 -25.66
N LEU A 2 1.27 -36.97 -25.90
CA LEU A 2 1.59 -35.54 -25.90
C LEU A 2 1.75 -35.13 -24.43
N LYS A 3 2.98 -34.79 -24.00
CA LYS A 3 3.20 -34.09 -22.75
C LYS A 3 2.55 -32.71 -22.89
N THR A 4 1.37 -32.54 -22.32
CA THR A 4 0.80 -31.24 -22.05
C THR A 4 1.73 -30.52 -21.09
N ASN A 5 2.62 -29.68 -21.58
CA ASN A 5 3.26 -28.66 -20.78
C ASN A 5 2.11 -27.78 -20.24
N LYS A 6 1.69 -28.02 -19.00
CA LYS A 6 0.80 -27.11 -18.29
C LYS A 6 1.57 -25.82 -18.10
N TYR A 7 1.33 -24.85 -18.95
CA TYR A 7 1.76 -23.48 -18.71
C TYR A 7 0.99 -22.96 -17.49
N THR A 8 1.69 -22.75 -16.43
CA THR A 8 1.16 -22.03 -15.27
C THR A 8 1.46 -20.56 -15.49
N MET A 9 0.42 -19.73 -15.58
CA MET A 9 0.57 -18.28 -15.47
C MET A 9 1.30 -18.01 -14.16
N ASN A 10 2.55 -17.56 -14.19
CA ASN A 10 3.31 -17.33 -12.98
C ASN A 10 2.89 -16.00 -12.33
N LEU A 11 1.68 -15.94 -11.80
CA LEU A 11 1.14 -14.75 -11.14
C LEU A 11 2.01 -14.33 -9.95
N LYS A 12 2.60 -15.30 -9.25
CA LYS A 12 3.49 -15.02 -8.12
C LYS A 12 4.68 -14.16 -8.53
N GLU A 13 5.30 -14.46 -9.67
CA GLU A 13 6.41 -13.65 -10.19
C GLU A 13 5.93 -12.27 -10.65
N ARG A 14 4.78 -12.20 -11.34
CA ARG A 14 4.20 -10.93 -11.83
C ARG A 14 3.69 -10.03 -10.70
N SER A 15 3.30 -10.60 -9.56
CA SER A 15 2.83 -9.85 -8.38
C SER A 15 3.90 -9.62 -7.32
N LYS A 16 5.14 -10.02 -7.53
CA LYS A 16 6.22 -9.94 -6.52
C LYS A 16 6.47 -8.54 -5.98
N ASN A 17 6.23 -7.52 -6.78
CA ASN A 17 6.39 -6.12 -6.42
C ASN A 17 5.15 -5.51 -5.77
N ILE A 18 4.00 -6.19 -5.78
CA ILE A 18 2.84 -5.79 -4.97
C ILE A 18 3.10 -6.24 -3.53
N ARG A 19 3.17 -5.27 -2.61
CA ARG A 19 3.55 -5.52 -1.21
C ARG A 19 2.65 -4.75 -0.27
N ALA A 20 2.31 -5.38 0.85
CA ALA A 20 1.64 -4.77 1.98
C ALA A 20 2.42 -5.10 3.26
N GLU A 21 2.97 -4.10 3.90
CA GLU A 21 3.73 -4.19 5.13
C GLU A 21 3.05 -3.34 6.20
N ILE A 22 2.78 -3.91 7.37
CA ILE A 22 2.30 -3.14 8.52
C ILE A 22 3.50 -2.50 9.21
N VAL A 23 3.50 -1.17 9.26
CA VAL A 23 4.57 -0.37 9.91
C VAL A 23 4.14 0.20 11.25
N ALA A 24 2.86 0.08 11.61
CA ALA A 24 2.34 0.24 12.96
C ALA A 24 0.95 -0.42 13.06
N HIS A 25 0.70 -1.10 14.18
CA HIS A 25 -0.61 -1.63 14.53
C HIS A 25 -0.83 -1.46 16.03
N SER A 26 -1.84 -0.69 16.41
CA SER A 26 -2.13 -0.34 17.79
C SER A 26 -3.59 -0.58 18.13
N ARG A 27 -3.85 -0.97 19.38
CA ARG A 27 -5.19 -1.09 19.94
C ARG A 27 -5.29 -0.26 21.21
N ASN A 28 -6.21 0.68 21.25
CA ASN A 28 -6.59 1.40 22.45
C ASN A 28 -7.28 0.44 23.43
N ILE A 29 -6.71 0.21 24.59
CA ILE A 29 -7.24 -0.78 25.56
C ILE A 29 -8.54 -0.33 26.22
N GLU A 30 -8.81 0.97 26.25
CA GLU A 30 -9.98 1.53 26.90
C GLU A 30 -11.20 1.57 25.99
N THR A 31 -11.03 1.93 24.72
CA THR A 31 -12.10 2.01 23.74
C THR A 31 -12.26 0.73 22.90
N GLY A 32 -11.20 -0.07 22.78
CA GLY A 32 -11.12 -1.25 21.94
C GLY A 32 -10.81 -0.96 20.48
N ASP A 33 -10.75 0.30 20.08
CA ASP A 33 -10.48 0.72 18.70
C ASP A 33 -9.05 0.39 18.28
N GLU A 34 -8.87 0.04 17.00
CA GLU A 34 -7.57 -0.25 16.42
C GLU A 34 -7.21 0.78 15.34
N LEU A 35 -5.94 1.17 15.31
CA LEU A 35 -5.34 2.01 14.29
C LEU A 35 -4.20 1.27 13.62
N ILE A 36 -4.21 1.22 12.29
CA ILE A 36 -3.25 0.46 11.49
C ILE A 36 -2.61 1.40 10.46
N THR A 37 -1.30 1.30 10.30
CA THR A 37 -0.57 1.95 9.21
C THR A 37 0.13 0.91 8.35
N TYR A 38 -0.19 0.92 7.06
CA TYR A 38 0.49 0.12 6.04
C TYR A 38 1.48 0.97 5.25
N ARG A 39 2.59 0.33 4.86
CA ARG A 39 3.40 0.71 3.72
C ARG A 39 3.06 -0.21 2.57
N LEU A 40 2.48 0.36 1.51
CA LEU A 40 2.04 -0.36 0.32
C LEU A 40 2.96 -0.05 -0.86
N THR A 41 3.24 -1.07 -1.68
CA THR A 41 3.84 -0.90 -3.01
C THR A 41 2.94 -1.61 -4.01
N TYR A 42 2.55 -0.93 -5.09
CA TYR A 42 1.61 -1.46 -6.05
C TYR A 42 1.71 -0.73 -7.41
N PRO A 43 1.13 -1.27 -8.50
CA PRO A 43 1.12 -0.60 -9.79
C PRO A 43 0.39 0.74 -9.73
N ARG A 44 0.99 1.78 -10.27
CA ARG A 44 0.43 3.14 -10.21
C ARG A 44 -0.95 3.24 -10.87
N ILE A 45 -1.29 2.35 -11.79
CA ILE A 45 -2.60 2.32 -12.46
C ILE A 45 -3.78 2.18 -11.49
N ILE A 46 -3.60 1.54 -10.31
CA ILE A 46 -4.66 1.38 -9.32
C ILE A 46 -4.68 2.49 -8.24
N LEU A 47 -3.75 3.46 -8.31
CA LEU A 47 -3.66 4.55 -7.32
C LEU A 47 -4.97 5.34 -7.19
N ALA A 48 -5.62 5.66 -8.32
CA ALA A 48 -6.87 6.40 -8.32
C ALA A 48 -7.99 5.64 -7.59
N GLN A 49 -8.04 4.32 -7.76
CA GLN A 49 -9.02 3.46 -7.09
C GLN A 49 -8.80 3.43 -5.58
N LEU A 50 -7.55 3.24 -5.10
CA LEU A 50 -7.26 3.26 -3.67
C LEU A 50 -7.56 4.65 -3.06
N ASN A 51 -7.36 5.72 -3.81
CA ASN A 51 -7.65 7.09 -3.36
C ASN A 51 -9.16 7.38 -3.19
N THR A 52 -10.06 6.54 -3.69
CA THR A 52 -11.51 6.68 -3.45
C THR A 52 -11.92 6.37 -2.01
N TYR A 53 -11.11 5.62 -1.27
CA TYR A 53 -11.38 5.27 0.14
C TYR A 53 -11.08 6.47 1.06
N LYS A 54 -12.09 7.33 1.28
CA LYS A 54 -11.94 8.59 2.03
C LYS A 54 -11.71 8.42 3.52
N SER A 55 -12.12 7.29 4.09
CA SER A 55 -11.87 6.93 5.50
C SER A 55 -10.41 6.57 5.81
N LEU A 56 -9.59 6.39 4.78
CA LEU A 56 -8.16 6.11 4.90
C LEU A 56 -7.36 7.37 4.65
N VAL A 57 -6.44 7.68 5.54
CA VAL A 57 -5.43 8.73 5.35
C VAL A 57 -4.27 8.18 4.52
N LYS A 58 -3.74 8.96 3.59
CA LYS A 58 -2.77 8.47 2.60
C LYS A 58 -1.67 9.47 2.30
N ILE A 59 -0.43 9.00 2.28
CA ILE A 59 0.72 9.74 1.77
C ILE A 59 1.35 8.92 0.63
N THR A 60 1.39 9.52 -0.55
CA THR A 60 1.80 8.84 -1.78
C THR A 60 3.13 9.37 -2.30
N ALA A 61 4.01 8.47 -2.73
CA ALA A 61 5.21 8.84 -3.47
C ALA A 61 4.84 9.61 -4.74
N SER A 62 5.34 10.83 -4.84
CA SER A 62 4.99 11.73 -5.94
C SER A 62 5.89 11.50 -7.16
N SER A 63 5.31 11.13 -8.30
CA SER A 63 6.06 11.07 -9.58
C SER A 63 6.69 12.41 -9.95
N ARG A 64 6.09 13.53 -9.54
CA ARG A 64 6.61 14.89 -9.82
C ARG A 64 7.91 15.21 -9.08
N ALA A 65 8.15 14.58 -7.93
CA ALA A 65 9.30 14.85 -7.09
C ALA A 65 10.57 14.13 -7.59
N GLN A 66 10.40 13.00 -8.26
CA GLN A 66 11.51 12.14 -8.68
C GLN A 66 12.32 12.73 -9.85
N PRO A 67 13.66 12.57 -9.88
CA PRO A 67 14.47 12.92 -11.03
C PRO A 67 14.07 12.10 -12.26
N PHE A 68 13.90 12.77 -13.41
CA PHE A 68 13.41 12.13 -14.64
C PHE A 68 14.25 10.92 -15.06
N ASN A 69 15.58 11.07 -15.09
CA ASN A 69 16.47 9.98 -15.51
C ASN A 69 16.35 8.72 -14.61
N LYS A 70 16.15 8.91 -13.29
CA LYS A 70 15.93 7.79 -12.37
C LYS A 70 14.59 7.11 -12.60
N VAL A 71 13.54 7.87 -12.91
CA VAL A 71 12.23 7.31 -13.27
C VAL A 71 12.34 6.45 -14.52
N VAL A 72 13.03 6.97 -15.55
CA VAL A 72 13.25 6.22 -16.79
C VAL A 72 14.04 4.95 -16.54
N GLU A 73 15.15 5.01 -15.79
CA GLU A 73 15.97 3.85 -15.44
C GLU A 73 15.14 2.74 -14.76
N VAL A 74 14.30 3.11 -13.78
CA VAL A 74 13.44 2.15 -13.10
C VAL A 74 12.43 1.52 -14.03
N ILE A 75 11.78 2.30 -14.90
CA ILE A 75 10.77 1.81 -15.84
C ILE A 75 11.39 0.93 -16.93
N GLU A 76 12.61 1.22 -17.36
CA GLU A 76 13.33 0.38 -18.33
C GLU A 76 13.74 -0.97 -17.70
N ASN A 77 14.14 -1.00 -16.43
CA ASN A 77 14.64 -2.20 -15.75
C ASN A 77 13.56 -3.03 -15.05
N ASP A 78 12.54 -2.39 -14.47
CA ASP A 78 11.47 -3.06 -13.71
C ASP A 78 10.11 -2.40 -13.98
N PRO A 79 9.61 -2.44 -15.23
CA PRO A 79 8.30 -1.90 -15.58
C PRO A 79 7.18 -2.71 -14.95
N PHE A 80 6.08 -2.05 -14.62
CA PHE A 80 4.86 -2.76 -14.34
C PHE A 80 4.36 -3.47 -15.60
N ILE A 81 4.11 -4.77 -15.49
CA ILE A 81 3.44 -5.61 -16.48
C ILE A 81 2.20 -6.22 -15.81
N SER A 82 1.07 -6.26 -16.52
CA SER A 82 -0.16 -6.82 -15.95
C SER A 82 0.03 -8.27 -15.48
N MET A 83 -0.56 -8.60 -14.34
CA MET A 83 -0.53 -9.97 -13.81
C MET A 83 -1.21 -10.96 -14.74
N ALA A 84 -2.35 -10.57 -15.32
CA ALA A 84 -3.09 -11.31 -16.32
C ALA A 84 -3.80 -10.32 -17.27
N TYR A 85 -4.18 -10.80 -18.44
CA TYR A 85 -4.93 -10.02 -19.41
C TYR A 85 -6.34 -10.57 -19.54
N GLN A 86 -7.33 -9.72 -19.32
CA GLN A 86 -8.73 -10.04 -19.56
C GLN A 86 -9.06 -9.91 -21.04
N ARG A 87 -9.97 -10.76 -21.54
CA ARG A 87 -10.55 -10.58 -22.88
C ARG A 87 -11.44 -9.35 -22.90
N ALA A 88 -11.57 -8.72 -24.07
CA ALA A 88 -12.43 -7.55 -24.23
C ALA A 88 -13.89 -7.89 -23.84
N HIS A 89 -14.49 -7.05 -23.01
CA HIS A 89 -15.85 -7.24 -22.52
C HIS A 89 -16.57 -5.89 -22.39
N LYS A 90 -17.90 -5.92 -22.30
CA LYS A 90 -18.72 -4.73 -22.03
C LYS A 90 -18.76 -4.44 -20.53
N GLY A 91 -18.57 -3.17 -20.15
CA GLY A 91 -18.59 -2.76 -18.75
C GLY A 91 -17.24 -2.91 -18.05
N MET A 92 -17.24 -2.99 -16.71
CA MET A 92 -16.03 -3.06 -15.87
C MET A 92 -15.78 -4.47 -15.29
N GLN A 93 -16.70 -5.39 -15.45
CA GLN A 93 -16.64 -6.73 -14.87
C GLN A 93 -16.36 -7.77 -15.97
N GLY A 94 -15.15 -8.30 -16.00
CA GLY A 94 -14.73 -9.36 -16.91
C GLY A 94 -14.29 -10.60 -16.15
N THR A 95 -14.59 -11.77 -16.69
CA THR A 95 -14.27 -13.07 -16.08
C THR A 95 -13.47 -13.99 -17.03
N GLU A 96 -13.23 -13.55 -18.26
CA GLU A 96 -12.46 -14.33 -19.23
C GLU A 96 -11.04 -13.79 -19.35
N TYR A 97 -10.06 -14.68 -19.22
CA TYR A 97 -8.65 -14.36 -19.28
C TYR A 97 -7.96 -15.06 -20.44
N PHE A 98 -6.89 -14.45 -20.93
CA PHE A 98 -5.96 -15.13 -21.82
C PHE A 98 -5.11 -16.11 -20.99
N THR A 99 -5.07 -17.36 -21.42
CA THR A 99 -4.36 -18.45 -20.72
C THR A 99 -3.28 -19.10 -21.58
N ASP A 100 -3.30 -18.86 -22.90
CA ASP A 100 -2.27 -19.34 -23.82
C ASP A 100 -0.99 -18.50 -23.68
N GLU A 101 0.15 -19.18 -23.57
CA GLU A 101 1.47 -18.55 -23.33
C GLU A 101 1.85 -17.58 -24.44
N GLU A 102 1.65 -17.96 -25.69
CA GLU A 102 2.02 -17.11 -26.82
C GLU A 102 1.10 -15.90 -26.92
N GLU A 103 -0.19 -16.07 -26.65
CA GLU A 103 -1.14 -14.96 -26.57
C GLU A 103 -0.74 -13.96 -25.46
N ILE A 104 -0.32 -14.45 -24.28
CA ILE A 104 0.15 -13.61 -23.16
C ILE A 104 1.45 -12.90 -23.55
N ARG A 105 2.41 -13.62 -24.13
CA ARG A 105 3.70 -13.06 -24.56
C ARG A 105 3.54 -11.94 -25.59
N GLN A 106 2.62 -12.08 -26.53
CA GLN A 106 2.30 -11.00 -27.48
C GLN A 106 1.80 -9.75 -26.78
N ARG A 107 0.94 -9.88 -25.77
CA ARG A 107 0.39 -8.75 -25.02
C ARG A 107 1.46 -8.06 -24.16
N ASP A 108 2.33 -8.83 -23.54
CA ASP A 108 3.50 -8.30 -22.85
C ASP A 108 4.38 -7.48 -23.80
N LEU A 109 4.64 -8.02 -25.01
CA LEU A 109 5.45 -7.33 -26.02
C LEU A 109 4.82 -6.00 -26.45
N GLU A 110 3.51 -5.99 -26.72
CA GLU A 110 2.81 -4.75 -27.08
C GLU A 110 2.77 -3.74 -25.93
N TRP A 111 2.57 -4.20 -24.69
CA TRP A 111 2.62 -3.36 -23.50
C TRP A 111 3.99 -2.71 -23.32
N LEU A 112 5.06 -3.48 -23.48
CA LEU A 112 6.44 -3.00 -23.40
C LEU A 112 6.83 -2.12 -24.59
N THR A 113 6.33 -2.40 -25.79
CA THR A 113 6.51 -1.53 -26.96
C THR A 113 5.86 -0.15 -26.75
N ALA A 114 4.68 -0.12 -26.13
CA ALA A 114 4.03 1.14 -25.76
C ALA A 114 4.85 1.91 -24.71
N ARG A 115 5.44 1.20 -23.71
CA ARG A 115 6.39 1.78 -22.77
C ARG A 115 7.58 2.44 -23.47
N ASP A 116 8.24 1.72 -24.39
CA ASP A 116 9.44 2.22 -25.06
C ASP A 116 9.16 3.50 -25.84
N LYS A 117 8.00 3.52 -26.55
CA LYS A 117 7.54 4.74 -27.25
C LYS A 117 7.25 5.89 -26.29
N ALA A 118 6.62 5.62 -25.14
CA ALA A 118 6.32 6.63 -24.15
C ALA A 118 7.60 7.19 -23.53
N VAL A 119 8.58 6.34 -23.19
CA VAL A 119 9.89 6.73 -22.70
C VAL A 119 10.64 7.58 -23.72
N GLU A 120 10.66 7.18 -25.00
CA GLU A 120 11.27 7.96 -26.08
C GLU A 120 10.67 9.37 -26.16
N GLN A 121 9.33 9.49 -26.14
CA GLN A 121 8.68 10.79 -26.20
C GLN A 121 8.91 11.63 -24.94
N ALA A 122 8.92 10.99 -23.75
CA ALA A 122 9.23 11.67 -22.51
C ALA A 122 10.69 12.21 -22.48
N LYS A 123 11.65 11.45 -23.03
CA LYS A 123 13.04 11.92 -23.22
C LYS A 123 13.08 13.15 -24.13
N LYS A 124 12.38 13.12 -25.28
CA LYS A 124 12.30 14.30 -26.18
C LYS A 124 11.70 15.53 -25.50
N LEU A 125 10.65 15.37 -24.68
CA LEU A 125 10.07 16.47 -23.92
C LEU A 125 11.09 17.04 -22.91
N ASN A 126 11.83 16.18 -22.22
CA ASN A 126 12.87 16.58 -21.29
C ASN A 126 13.99 17.38 -22.00
N ASP A 127 14.43 16.92 -23.18
CA ASP A 127 15.46 17.58 -23.99
C ASP A 127 15.00 18.96 -24.52
N LEU A 128 13.70 19.14 -24.72
CA LEU A 128 13.06 20.42 -25.04
C LEU A 128 12.88 21.34 -23.81
N GLY A 129 13.38 20.94 -22.64
CA GLY A 129 13.31 21.74 -21.40
C GLY A 129 11.98 21.66 -20.67
N VAL A 130 11.11 20.69 -20.99
CA VAL A 130 9.85 20.48 -20.26
C VAL A 130 10.15 19.94 -18.86
N THR A 131 9.46 20.50 -17.87
CA THR A 131 9.67 20.11 -16.46
C THR A 131 9.43 18.60 -16.22
N LYS A 132 10.26 18.01 -15.37
CA LYS A 132 10.13 16.60 -14.92
C LYS A 132 8.73 16.27 -14.42
N GLN A 133 7.96 17.24 -13.91
CA GLN A 133 6.58 17.04 -13.48
C GLN A 133 5.65 16.58 -14.60
N ILE A 134 5.91 16.97 -15.83
CA ILE A 134 5.15 16.55 -17.01
C ILE A 134 5.78 15.30 -17.64
N CYS A 135 7.11 15.29 -17.81
CA CYS A 135 7.83 14.18 -18.42
C CYS A 135 7.56 12.85 -17.67
N ASN A 136 7.62 12.85 -16.32
CA ASN A 136 7.35 11.65 -15.52
C ASN A 136 5.92 11.12 -15.68
N ARG A 137 4.93 12.02 -15.87
CA ARG A 137 3.52 11.61 -16.06
C ARG A 137 3.27 10.86 -17.37
N ALA A 138 4.06 11.14 -18.40
CA ALA A 138 3.94 10.44 -19.67
C ALA A 138 4.23 8.93 -19.57
N VAL A 139 4.94 8.52 -18.52
CA VAL A 139 5.37 7.13 -18.30
C VAL A 139 4.74 6.47 -17.06
N GLU A 140 3.79 7.13 -16.39
CA GLU A 140 3.12 6.64 -15.17
C GLU A 140 2.48 5.25 -15.29
N PRO A 141 1.91 4.80 -16.43
CA PRO A 141 1.30 3.48 -16.54
C PRO A 141 2.24 2.31 -16.23
N TRP A 142 3.54 2.49 -16.39
CA TRP A 142 4.55 1.45 -16.12
C TRP A 142 5.26 1.62 -14.78
N MET A 143 4.83 2.57 -13.94
CA MET A 143 5.45 2.84 -12.64
C MET A 143 4.84 2.00 -11.53
N TRP A 144 5.68 1.64 -10.58
CA TRP A 144 5.29 1.27 -9.23
C TRP A 144 5.12 2.51 -8.37
N VAL A 145 4.26 2.45 -7.38
CA VAL A 145 4.07 3.52 -6.40
C VAL A 145 4.13 2.97 -4.98
N THR A 146 4.79 3.71 -4.10
CA THR A 146 4.76 3.46 -2.66
C THR A 146 3.81 4.45 -1.99
N GLN A 147 2.97 3.94 -1.08
CA GLN A 147 2.01 4.76 -0.34
C GLN A 147 1.96 4.30 1.11
N LEU A 148 1.97 5.24 2.05
CA LEU A 148 1.56 4.99 3.43
C LEU A 148 0.06 5.21 3.55
N VAL A 149 -0.59 4.28 4.25
CA VAL A 149 -2.05 4.30 4.43
C VAL A 149 -2.35 4.01 5.89
N THR A 150 -3.01 4.96 6.57
CA THR A 150 -3.44 4.80 7.96
C THR A 150 -4.96 4.85 8.06
N GLY A 151 -5.53 3.98 8.87
CA GLY A 151 -6.97 3.95 9.11
C GLY A 151 -7.34 3.06 10.28
N THR A 152 -8.59 3.16 10.68
CA THR A 152 -9.17 2.26 11.68
C THR A 152 -9.38 0.88 11.10
N ARG A 153 -9.52 -0.13 11.95
CA ARG A 153 -9.84 -1.49 11.54
C ARG A 153 -11.10 -1.55 10.67
N GLU A 154 -12.16 -0.82 11.06
CA GLU A 154 -13.41 -0.76 10.30
C GLU A 154 -13.20 -0.22 8.87
N ALA A 155 -12.33 0.79 8.70
CA ALA A 155 -12.02 1.36 7.39
C ALA A 155 -11.34 0.34 6.46
N PHE A 156 -10.44 -0.48 7.01
CA PHE A 156 -9.79 -1.56 6.25
C PHE A 156 -10.74 -2.74 6.01
N GLU A 157 -11.58 -3.11 6.96
CA GLU A 157 -12.62 -4.15 6.76
C GLU A 157 -13.59 -3.78 5.64
N HIS A 158 -13.96 -2.50 5.55
CA HIS A 158 -14.76 -2.00 4.42
C HIS A 158 -14.04 -2.17 3.08
N LEU A 159 -12.73 -1.87 3.02
CA LEU A 159 -11.91 -2.10 1.82
C LEU A 159 -11.87 -3.60 1.46
N PHE A 160 -11.60 -4.47 2.44
CA PHE A 160 -11.53 -5.92 2.22
C PHE A 160 -12.84 -6.51 1.73
N ASN A 161 -13.97 -6.06 2.29
CA ASN A 161 -15.30 -6.50 1.84
C ASN A 161 -15.61 -6.11 0.38
N GLN A 162 -14.93 -5.10 -0.16
CA GLN A 162 -15.13 -4.65 -1.54
C GLN A 162 -14.07 -5.18 -2.51
N ARG A 163 -12.90 -5.58 -2.04
CA ARG A 163 -11.74 -5.87 -2.90
C ARG A 163 -11.18 -7.28 -2.74
N CYS A 164 -11.35 -7.90 -1.59
CA CYS A 164 -11.07 -9.32 -1.45
C CYS A 164 -12.27 -10.12 -1.97
N PRO A 165 -12.07 -11.16 -2.77
CA PRO A 165 -13.15 -12.08 -3.13
C PRO A 165 -13.58 -12.88 -1.92
N GLU A 166 -14.83 -13.36 -1.94
CA GLU A 166 -15.25 -14.39 -1.01
C GLU A 166 -15.00 -15.74 -1.67
N TYR A 167 -13.96 -16.42 -1.22
CA TYR A 167 -13.65 -17.76 -1.69
C TYR A 167 -14.64 -18.76 -1.09
N GLU A 168 -15.16 -19.61 -1.95
CA GLU A 168 -15.86 -20.85 -1.58
C GLU A 168 -15.32 -21.95 -2.51
N ILE A 169 -14.33 -22.69 -2.02
CA ILE A 169 -13.60 -23.68 -2.82
C ILE A 169 -13.87 -25.06 -2.24
N ASN A 170 -14.29 -25.98 -3.11
CA ASN A 170 -14.42 -27.40 -2.76
C ASN A 170 -13.16 -28.14 -3.17
N ILE A 171 -12.51 -28.76 -2.20
CA ILE A 171 -11.31 -29.57 -2.38
C ILE A 171 -11.62 -30.95 -1.81
N ASP A 172 -11.69 -31.97 -2.68
CA ASP A 172 -11.95 -33.36 -2.31
C ASP A 172 -13.17 -33.56 -1.38
N GLY A 173 -14.22 -32.76 -1.57
CA GLY A 173 -15.47 -32.83 -0.81
C GLY A 173 -15.52 -31.92 0.43
N ALA A 174 -14.40 -31.33 0.86
CA ALA A 174 -14.36 -30.31 1.91
C ALA A 174 -14.53 -28.90 1.31
N VAL A 175 -15.34 -28.05 1.96
CA VAL A 175 -15.59 -26.67 1.49
C VAL A 175 -14.84 -25.70 2.37
N PHE A 176 -13.93 -24.92 1.77
CA PHE A 176 -13.17 -23.88 2.42
C PHE A 176 -13.70 -22.49 2.04
N LYS A 177 -13.80 -21.59 3.02
CA LYS A 177 -14.30 -20.22 2.82
C LYS A 177 -13.32 -19.22 3.44
N GLY A 178 -12.98 -18.17 2.70
CA GLY A 178 -12.06 -17.15 3.17
C GLY A 178 -12.01 -15.94 2.25
N LYS A 179 -11.19 -14.96 2.61
CA LYS A 179 -11.03 -13.69 1.87
C LYS A 179 -9.68 -13.55 1.17
N SER A 180 -8.77 -14.51 1.36
CA SER A 180 -7.50 -14.52 0.63
C SER A 180 -7.13 -15.91 0.18
N LYS A 181 -6.37 -15.98 -0.90
CA LYS A 181 -5.77 -17.22 -1.41
C LYS A 181 -4.96 -17.92 -0.30
N LYS A 182 -4.12 -17.18 0.41
CA LYS A 182 -3.26 -17.70 1.47
C LYS A 182 -4.07 -18.26 2.67
N GLU A 183 -5.18 -17.63 3.02
CA GLU A 183 -6.07 -18.13 4.08
C GLU A 183 -6.58 -19.53 3.73
N ILE A 184 -7.14 -19.69 2.52
CA ILE A 184 -7.63 -20.99 2.04
C ILE A 184 -6.52 -22.05 1.94
N GLU A 185 -5.36 -21.66 1.42
CA GLU A 185 -4.21 -22.57 1.29
C GLU A 185 -3.76 -23.10 2.65
N LEU A 186 -3.69 -22.24 3.68
CA LEU A 186 -3.32 -22.63 5.03
C LEU A 186 -4.39 -23.52 5.70
N GLU A 187 -5.67 -23.19 5.53
CA GLU A 187 -6.76 -24.01 6.09
C GLU A 187 -6.83 -25.39 5.42
N ALA A 188 -6.63 -25.47 4.11
CA ALA A 188 -6.56 -26.73 3.40
C ALA A 188 -5.33 -27.56 3.81
N GLU A 189 -4.16 -26.93 3.98
CA GLU A 189 -2.96 -27.59 4.48
C GLU A 189 -3.17 -28.16 5.89
N ASP A 190 -3.80 -27.39 6.78
CA ASP A 190 -4.11 -27.85 8.15
C ASP A 190 -5.10 -29.04 8.13
N TYR A 191 -6.10 -28.99 7.26
CA TYR A 191 -7.12 -30.04 7.14
C TYR A 191 -6.59 -31.35 6.53
N PHE A 192 -5.78 -31.25 5.44
CA PHE A 192 -5.29 -32.44 4.73
C PHE A 192 -3.91 -32.91 5.23
N GLY A 193 -3.18 -32.11 6.01
CA GLY A 193 -1.82 -32.41 6.48
C GLY A 193 -0.76 -32.35 5.39
N VAL A 194 -1.08 -31.77 4.22
CA VAL A 194 -0.16 -31.61 3.08
C VAL A 194 -0.32 -30.22 2.48
N PRO A 195 0.76 -29.59 1.96
CA PRO A 195 0.67 -28.28 1.32
C PRO A 195 -0.33 -28.27 0.17
N TYR A 196 -1.18 -27.29 0.16
CA TYR A 196 -2.14 -27.04 -0.90
C TYR A 196 -1.89 -25.67 -1.56
N GLN A 197 -2.07 -25.59 -2.87
CA GLN A 197 -1.96 -24.34 -3.61
C GLN A 197 -3.15 -24.17 -4.55
N ILE A 198 -3.78 -23.01 -4.51
CA ILE A 198 -4.82 -22.62 -5.45
C ILE A 198 -4.17 -22.30 -6.79
N GLU A 199 -4.67 -22.90 -7.87
CA GLU A 199 -4.20 -22.60 -9.22
C GLU A 199 -4.47 -21.12 -9.57
N ASP A 200 -3.55 -20.50 -10.31
CA ASP A 200 -3.62 -19.08 -10.69
C ASP A 200 -4.94 -18.73 -11.41
N LEU A 201 -5.41 -19.59 -12.32
CA LEU A 201 -6.69 -19.36 -13.01
C LEU A 201 -7.88 -19.47 -12.06
N ALA A 202 -7.89 -20.41 -11.13
CA ALA A 202 -8.94 -20.54 -10.11
C ALA A 202 -8.98 -19.30 -9.22
N TRP A 203 -7.81 -18.75 -8.85
CA TRP A 203 -7.71 -17.49 -8.12
C TRP A 203 -8.30 -16.31 -8.92
N LEU A 204 -7.95 -16.15 -10.19
CA LEU A 204 -8.52 -15.10 -11.04
C LEU A 204 -10.05 -15.21 -11.18
N LEU A 205 -10.58 -16.43 -11.33
CA LEU A 205 -12.01 -16.68 -11.49
C LEU A 205 -12.80 -16.47 -10.20
N SER A 206 -12.18 -16.63 -9.02
CA SER A 206 -12.83 -16.37 -7.73
C SER A 206 -13.27 -14.92 -7.58
N ASN A 207 -12.61 -14.00 -8.26
CA ASN A 207 -12.97 -12.58 -8.30
C ASN A 207 -14.37 -12.31 -8.90
N LYS A 208 -14.88 -13.17 -9.76
CA LYS A 208 -16.17 -12.98 -10.47
C LYS A 208 -16.31 -11.61 -11.15
N GLY A 209 -15.19 -10.95 -11.46
CA GLY A 209 -15.13 -9.62 -12.06
C GLY A 209 -15.45 -8.45 -11.10
N HIS A 210 -15.52 -8.67 -9.78
CA HIS A 210 -15.91 -7.63 -8.82
C HIS A 210 -14.81 -6.59 -8.57
N ALA A 211 -13.54 -7.00 -8.58
CA ALA A 211 -12.40 -6.10 -8.34
C ALA A 211 -11.43 -6.10 -9.53
N GLU A 212 -10.70 -5.02 -9.69
CA GLU A 212 -9.54 -4.98 -10.56
C GLU A 212 -8.47 -5.90 -9.96
N ILE A 213 -7.87 -6.80 -10.76
CA ILE A 213 -7.06 -7.92 -10.25
C ILE A 213 -5.81 -7.52 -9.46
N HIS A 214 -5.16 -6.42 -9.82
CA HIS A 214 -3.99 -5.93 -9.07
C HIS A 214 -4.42 -5.31 -7.74
N PHE A 215 -5.62 -4.73 -7.68
CA PHE A 215 -6.17 -4.24 -6.43
C PHE A 215 -6.67 -5.39 -5.55
N MET A 216 -7.20 -6.46 -6.15
CA MET A 216 -7.55 -7.68 -5.42
C MET A 216 -6.30 -8.28 -4.75
N ASP A 217 -5.21 -8.48 -5.50
CA ASP A 217 -3.95 -9.01 -4.95
C ASP A 217 -3.39 -8.13 -3.83
N LEU A 218 -3.42 -6.79 -4.00
CA LEU A 218 -3.02 -5.86 -2.95
C LEU A 218 -3.91 -6.00 -1.71
N ALA A 219 -5.23 -6.06 -1.88
CA ALA A 219 -6.18 -6.17 -0.78
C ALA A 219 -6.02 -7.49 -0.01
N GLU A 220 -5.81 -8.62 -0.71
CA GLU A 220 -5.52 -9.90 -0.07
C GLU A 220 -4.22 -9.86 0.73
N LYS A 221 -3.15 -9.27 0.19
CA LYS A 221 -1.88 -9.10 0.92
C LYS A 221 -2.03 -8.18 2.15
N MET A 222 -2.86 -7.14 2.05
CA MET A 222 -3.18 -6.29 3.20
C MET A 222 -3.98 -7.07 4.25
N TYR A 223 -4.99 -7.84 3.82
CA TYR A 223 -5.80 -8.69 4.70
C TYR A 223 -4.94 -9.71 5.43
N ASP A 224 -4.08 -10.45 4.73
CA ASP A 224 -3.18 -11.43 5.31
C ASP A 224 -2.20 -10.81 6.31
N ALA A 225 -1.62 -9.66 5.97
CA ALA A 225 -0.73 -8.94 6.87
C ALA A 225 -1.45 -8.53 8.17
N LEU A 226 -2.72 -8.06 8.09
CA LEU A 226 -3.49 -7.69 9.26
C LEU A 226 -3.90 -8.88 10.10
N ARG A 227 -4.32 -9.98 9.48
CA ARG A 227 -4.68 -11.22 10.15
C ARG A 227 -3.53 -11.80 10.98
N LEU A 228 -2.31 -11.68 10.50
CA LEU A 228 -1.10 -12.17 11.16
C LEU A 228 -0.50 -11.17 12.16
N SER A 229 -0.92 -9.90 12.11
CA SER A 229 -0.38 -8.84 12.96
C SER A 229 -1.02 -8.87 14.36
N LYS A 230 -0.21 -8.58 15.37
CA LYS A 230 -0.67 -8.42 16.75
C LYS A 230 -0.58 -6.94 17.13
N PRO A 231 -1.70 -6.30 17.54
CA PRO A 231 -1.68 -4.90 17.90
C PRO A 231 -0.89 -4.65 19.20
N LYS A 232 -0.10 -3.59 19.20
CA LYS A 232 0.46 -3.01 20.42
C LYS A 232 -0.68 -2.42 21.25
N LYS A 233 -0.83 -2.86 22.48
CA LYS A 233 -1.84 -2.35 23.40
C LYS A 233 -1.41 -0.97 23.91
N LEU A 234 -2.25 0.04 23.73
CA LEU A 234 -2.00 1.42 24.14
C LEU A 234 -3.00 1.84 25.21
N LYS A 235 -2.49 2.42 26.30
CA LYS A 235 -3.29 3.14 27.28
C LYS A 235 -3.62 4.54 26.75
N PRO A 236 -4.66 5.23 27.27
CA PRO A 236 -4.88 6.64 26.99
C PRO A 236 -3.59 7.47 27.18
N GLY A 237 -3.30 8.35 26.24
CA GLY A 237 -2.06 9.12 26.18
C GLY A 237 -0.91 8.44 25.42
N GLU A 238 -0.88 7.12 25.28
CA GLU A 238 0.17 6.44 24.50
C GLU A 238 -0.05 6.57 22.98
N LEU A 239 1.04 6.45 22.20
CA LEU A 239 1.06 6.85 20.81
C LEU A 239 1.15 5.67 19.84
N HIS A 240 0.35 5.75 18.77
CA HIS A 240 0.52 5.01 17.53
C HIS A 240 1.50 5.76 16.65
N ILE A 241 2.70 5.20 16.45
CA ILE A 241 3.79 5.84 15.71
C ILE A 241 4.27 4.88 14.60
N PRO A 242 4.07 5.20 13.32
CA PRO A 242 4.62 4.41 12.21
C PRO A 242 6.14 4.28 12.30
N TYR A 243 6.64 3.09 11.95
CA TYR A 243 8.07 2.75 11.97
C TYR A 243 8.75 2.73 13.35
N ALA A 244 8.03 2.88 14.47
CA ALA A 244 8.66 2.94 15.80
C ALA A 244 9.55 1.72 16.15
N ASP A 245 9.33 0.58 15.50
CA ASP A 245 10.12 -0.65 15.69
C ASP A 245 11.32 -0.75 14.72
N ALA A 246 11.54 0.24 13.86
CA ALA A 246 12.67 0.24 12.94
C ALA A 246 14.00 0.49 13.70
N PRO A 247 15.13 -0.11 13.26
CA PRO A 247 16.42 -0.04 13.98
C PRO A 247 16.96 1.38 14.24
N ILE A 248 16.48 2.37 13.50
CA ILE A 248 16.87 3.78 13.68
C ILE A 248 16.31 4.39 14.97
N PHE A 249 15.27 3.78 15.59
CA PHE A 249 14.70 4.23 16.85
C PHE A 249 15.44 3.56 18.01
N THR A 250 16.43 4.25 18.54
CA THR A 250 17.22 3.74 19.69
C THR A 250 16.49 4.01 21.02
N PRO A 251 16.74 3.22 22.07
CA PRO A 251 16.09 3.40 23.38
C PRO A 251 16.29 4.77 24.02
N ASP A 252 17.37 5.48 23.66
CA ASP A 252 17.75 6.77 24.26
C ASP A 252 17.08 7.97 23.54
N ILE A 253 16.33 7.71 22.48
CA ILE A 253 15.65 8.77 21.71
C ILE A 253 14.46 9.33 22.50
N SER A 254 14.33 10.65 22.56
CA SER A 254 13.16 11.28 23.21
C SER A 254 11.87 11.00 22.41
N MET A 255 10.71 11.02 23.08
CA MET A 255 9.42 10.84 22.40
C MET A 255 9.17 11.90 21.33
N GLU A 256 9.57 13.17 21.59
CA GLU A 256 9.50 14.21 20.56
C GLU A 256 10.32 13.87 19.32
N ASP A 257 11.54 13.35 19.50
CA ASP A 257 12.40 12.97 18.38
C ASP A 257 11.89 11.72 17.68
N THR A 258 11.29 10.79 18.42
CA THR A 258 10.59 9.63 17.87
C THR A 258 9.48 10.07 16.91
N ILE A 259 8.64 11.02 17.34
CA ILE A 259 7.58 11.61 16.48
C ILE A 259 8.20 12.28 15.26
N LYS A 260 9.22 13.14 15.46
CA LYS A 260 9.90 13.86 14.37
C LYS A 260 10.52 12.90 13.35
N LEU A 261 11.15 11.83 13.83
CA LEU A 261 11.76 10.81 12.98
C LEU A 261 10.71 10.04 12.18
N SER A 262 9.60 9.63 12.81
CA SER A 262 8.47 8.98 12.14
C SER A 262 7.86 9.89 11.06
N CYS A 263 7.65 11.18 11.36
CA CYS A 263 7.21 12.18 10.38
C CYS A 263 8.22 12.34 9.23
N GLY A 264 9.51 12.32 9.55
CA GLY A 264 10.58 12.37 8.55
C GLY A 264 10.56 11.17 7.61
N LEU A 265 10.42 9.96 8.13
CA LEU A 265 10.28 8.73 7.32
C LEU A 265 9.00 8.74 6.48
N THR A 266 7.92 9.27 7.04
CA THR A 266 6.64 9.48 6.34
C THR A 266 6.80 10.45 5.17
N ALA A 267 7.43 11.59 5.40
CA ALA A 267 7.74 12.58 4.35
C ALA A 267 8.70 12.00 3.30
N HIS A 268 9.68 11.21 3.72
CA HIS A 268 10.61 10.54 2.82
C HIS A 268 9.88 9.61 1.84
N THR A 269 8.80 8.95 2.23
CA THR A 269 7.95 8.18 1.31
C THR A 269 7.39 9.06 0.19
N SER A 270 6.96 10.30 0.48
CA SER A 270 6.41 11.22 -0.52
C SER A 270 7.46 11.88 -1.43
N TYR A 271 8.64 12.15 -0.89
CA TYR A 271 9.70 12.90 -1.55
C TYR A 271 10.89 12.04 -1.97
N THR A 272 10.84 10.72 -1.75
CA THR A 272 12.00 9.85 -2.01
C THR A 272 12.42 9.92 -3.47
N THR A 273 13.61 10.38 -3.64
CA THR A 273 14.40 10.08 -4.82
C THR A 273 14.83 8.61 -4.69
N ILE A 274 14.41 7.77 -5.62
CA ILE A 274 14.84 6.38 -5.69
C ILE A 274 16.37 6.37 -5.65
N GLY A 275 16.95 5.74 -4.61
CA GLY A 275 18.37 5.45 -4.53
C GLY A 275 19.30 6.65 -4.24
N ASP A 276 18.86 7.70 -3.50
CA ASP A 276 19.74 8.77 -3.10
C ASP A 276 20.66 8.44 -1.90
N GLY A 277 20.55 7.20 -1.35
CA GLY A 277 21.42 6.71 -0.27
C GLY A 277 21.40 7.54 1.03
N ASN A 278 20.55 8.56 1.08
CA ASN A 278 20.43 9.46 2.22
C ASN A 278 19.51 8.85 3.27
N GLU A 279 20.09 8.16 4.22
CA GLU A 279 19.37 7.70 5.41
C GLU A 279 18.74 8.88 6.17
N MET A 280 17.52 8.65 6.69
CA MET A 280 16.87 9.63 7.54
C MET A 280 17.56 9.61 8.92
N GLY A 281 18.32 10.67 9.23
CA GLY A 281 18.87 10.89 10.55
C GLY A 281 18.02 11.86 11.36
N ILE A 282 18.25 11.91 12.68
CA ILE A 282 17.46 12.74 13.62
C ILE A 282 17.52 14.24 13.29
N GLN A 283 18.69 14.75 12.90
CA GLN A 283 18.84 16.18 12.57
C GLN A 283 18.05 16.55 11.30
N LYS A 284 18.09 15.68 10.30
CA LYS A 284 17.30 15.85 9.05
C LYS A 284 15.80 15.76 9.36
N ALA A 285 15.38 14.82 10.21
CA ALA A 285 13.99 14.68 10.63
C ALA A 285 13.47 15.91 11.40
N ARG A 286 14.26 16.45 12.33
CA ARG A 286 13.93 17.70 13.05
C ARG A 286 13.75 18.87 12.09
N GLY A 287 14.70 19.06 11.16
CA GLY A 287 14.62 20.12 10.16
C GLY A 287 13.39 19.99 9.27
N LEU A 288 13.10 18.78 8.80
CA LEU A 288 11.94 18.50 7.96
C LEU A 288 10.61 18.69 8.69
N PHE A 289 10.52 18.22 9.95
CA PHE A 289 9.34 18.43 10.80
C PHE A 289 9.04 19.92 10.96
N ASN A 290 10.05 20.73 11.36
CA ASN A 290 9.88 22.17 11.54
C ASN A 290 9.50 22.86 10.24
N HIS A 291 10.17 22.51 9.13
CA HIS A 291 9.83 23.04 7.80
C HIS A 291 8.38 22.74 7.40
N CYS A 292 7.90 21.50 7.62
CA CYS A 292 6.53 21.13 7.33
C CYS A 292 5.52 21.90 8.19
N LEU A 293 5.83 22.08 9.48
CA LEU A 293 4.98 22.81 10.42
C LEU A 293 4.88 24.30 10.04
N GLU A 294 6.02 24.95 9.81
CA GLU A 294 6.12 26.38 9.45
C GLU A 294 5.45 26.72 8.13
N ASN A 295 5.49 25.79 7.17
CA ASN A 295 4.92 25.99 5.82
C ASN A 295 3.51 25.37 5.64
N GLY A 296 2.88 24.90 6.69
CA GLY A 296 1.53 24.33 6.62
C GLY A 296 1.42 23.00 5.86
N HIS A 297 2.52 22.23 5.76
CA HIS A 297 2.54 20.91 5.11
C HIS A 297 2.12 19.81 6.09
N TYR A 298 0.87 19.85 6.54
CA TYR A 298 0.37 19.00 7.63
C TYR A 298 0.16 17.51 7.27
N SER A 299 0.25 17.13 6.00
CA SER A 299 0.03 15.72 5.60
C SER A 299 1.00 14.73 6.27
N VAL A 300 2.22 15.14 6.58
CA VAL A 300 3.22 14.29 7.26
C VAL A 300 2.85 13.96 8.72
N PHE A 301 1.93 14.73 9.32
CA PHE A 301 1.47 14.53 10.70
C PHE A 301 0.20 13.68 10.79
N GLU A 302 -0.35 13.25 9.66
CA GLU A 302 -1.63 12.52 9.61
C GLU A 302 -1.53 11.06 10.05
N MET A 303 -0.31 10.47 10.09
CA MET A 303 -0.14 9.05 10.35
C MET A 303 0.02 8.69 11.83
N ILE A 304 0.16 9.70 12.70
CA ILE A 304 0.39 9.51 14.15
C ILE A 304 -0.90 9.79 14.91
N GLY A 305 -1.21 8.91 15.88
CA GLY A 305 -2.38 9.01 16.73
C GLY A 305 -2.05 8.83 18.21
N ARG A 306 -2.66 9.63 19.11
CA ARG A 306 -2.63 9.46 20.56
C ARG A 306 -3.91 8.72 20.99
N ALA A 307 -3.76 7.62 21.72
CA ALA A 307 -4.91 6.88 22.25
C ALA A 307 -5.74 7.76 23.19
N MET A 308 -7.06 7.79 22.97
CA MET A 308 -8.03 8.56 23.74
C MET A 308 -8.49 7.81 24.99
N SER A 309 -8.88 8.56 26.02
CA SER A 309 -9.77 8.04 27.07
C SER A 309 -11.22 8.00 26.56
N LYS A 310 -12.11 7.34 27.30
CA LYS A 310 -13.55 7.33 26.97
C LYS A 310 -14.18 8.71 26.99
N ASP A 311 -13.66 9.60 27.81
CA ASP A 311 -14.18 10.97 27.95
C ASP A 311 -13.78 11.86 26.75
N GLU A 312 -12.79 11.44 25.95
CA GLU A 312 -12.31 12.17 24.78
C GLU A 312 -12.95 11.71 23.45
N LEU A 313 -13.86 10.74 23.45
CA LEU A 313 -14.36 10.13 22.18
C LEU A 313 -15.03 11.09 21.21
N ASP A 314 -15.55 12.19 21.68
CA ASP A 314 -16.17 13.23 20.85
C ASP A 314 -15.21 14.35 20.43
N ASP A 315 -13.91 14.22 20.74
CA ASP A 315 -12.91 15.21 20.39
C ASP A 315 -12.77 15.34 18.86
N PRO A 316 -13.00 16.53 18.27
CA PRO A 316 -12.91 16.72 16.82
C PRO A 316 -11.50 16.52 16.25
N ARG A 317 -10.46 16.61 17.08
CA ARG A 317 -9.05 16.41 16.69
C ARG A 317 -8.74 14.99 16.23
N ARG A 318 -9.64 14.02 16.47
CA ARG A 318 -9.53 12.65 15.94
C ARG A 318 -9.51 12.57 14.41
N ARG A 319 -10.11 13.52 13.72
CA ARG A 319 -10.09 13.62 12.25
C ARG A 319 -10.42 12.29 11.51
N GLY A 320 -11.32 11.47 12.07
CA GLY A 320 -11.69 10.15 11.53
C GLY A 320 -10.93 8.97 12.15
N PHE A 321 -10.00 9.18 13.07
CA PHE A 321 -9.35 8.14 13.86
C PHE A 321 -10.18 7.85 15.10
N ARG A 322 -11.14 6.94 14.98
CA ARG A 322 -11.93 6.53 16.14
C ARG A 322 -11.00 5.98 17.22
N GLY A 323 -11.19 6.46 18.48
CA GLY A 323 -10.37 6.08 19.63
C GLY A 323 -8.96 6.69 19.68
N PHE A 324 -8.60 7.59 18.73
CA PHE A 324 -7.29 8.26 18.69
C PHE A 324 -7.42 9.72 18.27
N ILE A 325 -6.66 10.60 18.94
CA ILE A 325 -6.44 11.99 18.49
C ILE A 325 -5.34 11.98 17.45
N GLN A 326 -5.61 12.52 16.25
CA GLN A 326 -4.61 12.63 15.20
C GLN A 326 -3.65 13.80 15.47
N LEU A 327 -2.34 13.59 15.30
CA LEU A 327 -1.34 14.64 15.53
C LEU A 327 -1.61 15.88 14.64
N ARG A 328 -2.02 15.71 13.40
CA ARG A 328 -2.42 16.84 12.53
C ARG A 328 -3.53 17.67 13.17
N GLY A 329 -4.61 17.04 13.63
CA GLY A 329 -5.72 17.74 14.27
C GLY A 329 -5.29 18.53 15.50
N HIS A 330 -4.41 17.95 16.31
CA HIS A 330 -3.85 18.61 17.49
C HIS A 330 -3.01 19.85 17.13
N LEU A 331 -2.14 19.74 16.11
CA LEU A 331 -1.29 20.88 15.68
C LEU A 331 -2.11 21.98 15.00
N GLU A 332 -3.13 21.64 14.17
CA GLU A 332 -4.02 22.61 13.53
C GLU A 332 -4.86 23.40 14.55
N ASP A 333 -5.18 22.81 15.70
CA ASP A 333 -5.89 23.47 16.80
C ASP A 333 -4.97 24.28 17.75
N GLY A 334 -3.69 24.47 17.36
CA GLY A 334 -2.72 25.29 18.09
C GLY A 334 -1.98 24.55 19.19
N GLY A 335 -2.12 23.23 19.29
CA GLY A 335 -1.32 22.40 20.18
C GLY A 335 0.14 22.24 19.70
N ASP A 336 0.99 21.72 20.56
CA ASP A 336 2.39 21.38 20.25
C ASP A 336 2.71 19.92 20.63
N LEU A 337 3.95 19.46 20.35
CA LEU A 337 4.34 18.09 20.67
C LEU A 337 4.33 17.80 22.17
N LYS A 338 4.65 18.77 23.03
CA LYS A 338 4.67 18.57 24.49
C LYS A 338 3.26 18.30 25.01
N THR A 339 2.28 19.09 24.55
CA THR A 339 0.87 18.91 24.91
C THR A 339 0.22 17.71 24.21
N PHE A 340 0.80 17.21 23.12
CA PHE A 340 0.33 15.98 22.47
C PHE A 340 0.81 14.71 23.19
N ILE A 341 2.02 14.75 23.77
CA ILE A 341 2.65 13.62 24.47
C ILE A 341 2.14 13.48 25.90
N ASN A 342 1.81 14.60 26.57
CA ASN A 342 1.33 14.68 27.95
C ASN A 342 -0.20 14.78 28.03
#